data_adada8a06ba479ed0cd7ad4589b6dd2e
#
_entry.id   adada8a06ba479ed0cd7ad4589b6dd2e
#
_cell.length_a   1.000
_cell.length_b   1.000
_cell.length_c   1.000
_cell.angle_alpha   90.00
_cell.angle_beta   90.00
_cell.angle_gamma   90.00
#
_symmetry.space_group_name_H-M   'P 1'
#
loop_
_entity.id
_entity.type
_entity.pdbx_description
1 polymer ?
#
loop_
_entity_poly.entity_id
_entity_poly.type
_entity_poly.pdbx_seq_one_letter_code
_entity_poly.pdbx_strand_id
1 'polypeptide(L)'
;MRLACAAVISPANAPMHVASFPSSSPSSVAATGTDDARLLHHRAVDDAHLRLAHAALDEIEARLRAPPATASAAGAAASGGGPKDPYLGEVHRDEGHVVYAHVGATAARFVLVMATEEEEDDDDASGAAGGTREETLRGMFRALSEAYADAVSDPFHAPGGKIASEAFARRVRALADAA
;
A
#
# COMPACT_ATOMS: atom_id res chain seq x y z
N MET A 1 -4.13 6.49 -12.04
CA MET A 1 -3.35 5.89 -10.94
C MET A 1 -4.06 4.61 -10.52
N ARG A 2 -3.39 3.49 -10.35
CA ARG A 2 -4.02 2.19 -10.10
C ARG A 2 -3.33 1.47 -8.93
N LEU A 3 -4.10 0.81 -8.07
CA LEU A 3 -3.54 -0.04 -7.01
C LEU A 3 -2.88 -1.28 -7.63
N ALA A 4 -1.58 -1.44 -7.46
CA ALA A 4 -0.80 -2.58 -7.93
C ALA A 4 -0.62 -3.64 -6.85
N CYS A 5 -0.47 -3.21 -5.59
CA CYS A 5 -0.37 -4.14 -4.46
C CYS A 5 -0.88 -3.51 -3.17
N ALA A 6 -1.47 -4.31 -2.31
CA ALA A 6 -1.81 -3.97 -0.93
C ALA A 6 -1.17 -4.99 0.02
N ALA A 7 -0.43 -4.50 1.02
CA ALA A 7 0.21 -5.35 2.01
C ALA A 7 -0.15 -4.91 3.44
N VAL A 8 -0.31 -5.89 4.30
CA VAL A 8 -0.41 -5.72 5.76
C VAL A 8 0.75 -6.45 6.39
N ILE A 9 1.54 -5.72 7.17
CA ILE A 9 2.79 -6.18 7.75
C ILE A 9 2.71 -6.02 9.28
N SER A 10 3.09 -7.06 10.00
CA SER A 10 3.07 -7.06 11.46
C SER A 10 4.12 -6.09 12.05
N PRO A 11 4.02 -5.74 13.34
CA PRO A 11 5.07 -4.96 14.03
C PRO A 11 6.44 -5.63 14.01
N ALA A 12 6.50 -6.95 13.84
CA ALA A 12 7.73 -7.72 13.72
C ALA A 12 8.25 -7.83 12.26
N ASN A 13 7.75 -6.99 11.34
CA ASN A 13 8.09 -6.98 9.91
C ASN A 13 7.75 -8.28 9.16
N ALA A 14 6.87 -9.11 9.71
CA ALA A 14 6.37 -10.30 9.01
C ALA A 14 5.12 -9.96 8.18
N PRO A 15 5.03 -10.40 6.92
CA PRO A 15 3.85 -10.17 6.09
C PRO A 15 2.67 -10.98 6.62
N MET A 16 1.59 -10.28 7.00
CA MET A 16 0.33 -10.89 7.42
C MET A 16 -0.60 -11.13 6.23
N HIS A 17 -0.58 -10.23 5.25
CA HIS A 17 -1.32 -10.36 4.00
C HIS A 17 -0.63 -9.57 2.90
N VAL A 18 -0.56 -10.13 1.70
CA VAL A 18 -0.08 -9.44 0.49
C VAL A 18 -1.01 -9.81 -0.65
N ALA A 19 -1.54 -8.82 -1.33
CA ALA A 19 -2.37 -8.99 -2.52
C ALA A 19 -1.82 -8.13 -3.64
N SER A 20 -1.47 -8.76 -4.76
CA SER A 20 -1.04 -8.07 -5.99
C SER A 20 -2.17 -8.04 -7.00
N PHE A 21 -2.27 -6.93 -7.71
CA PHE A 21 -3.28 -6.66 -8.72
C PHE A 21 -2.56 -6.39 -10.05
N PRO A 22 -2.32 -7.43 -10.86
CA PRO A 22 -1.65 -7.26 -12.15
C PRO A 22 -2.47 -6.35 -13.06
N SER A 23 -1.78 -5.59 -13.91
CA SER A 23 -2.47 -4.79 -14.95
C SER A 23 -3.24 -5.73 -15.86
N SER A 24 -4.51 -5.44 -16.07
CA SER A 24 -5.36 -6.15 -17.04
C SER A 24 -5.00 -5.86 -18.50
N SER A 25 -3.97 -5.06 -18.75
CA SER A 25 -3.44 -4.90 -20.10
C SER A 25 -2.78 -6.22 -20.51
N PRO A 26 -3.33 -6.97 -21.46
CA PRO A 26 -2.62 -8.08 -22.04
C PRO A 26 -1.45 -7.48 -22.83
N SER A 27 -0.32 -7.31 -22.19
CA SER A 27 0.93 -7.14 -22.92
C SER A 27 0.99 -8.28 -23.93
N SER A 28 1.22 -7.99 -25.18
CA SER A 28 1.12 -8.89 -26.34
C SER A 28 1.93 -10.20 -26.23
N VAL A 29 2.69 -10.35 -25.17
CA VAL A 29 3.46 -11.57 -24.86
C VAL A 29 2.61 -12.64 -24.14
N ALA A 30 1.47 -12.27 -23.54
CA ALA A 30 0.64 -13.22 -22.78
C ALA A 30 -0.34 -14.04 -23.64
N ALA A 31 -0.50 -13.72 -24.92
CA ALA A 31 -1.48 -14.40 -25.78
C ALA A 31 -1.03 -15.78 -26.31
N THR A 32 0.26 -16.13 -26.20
CA THR A 32 0.83 -17.39 -26.73
C THR A 32 1.59 -18.22 -25.69
N GLY A 33 1.58 -17.81 -24.41
CA GLY A 33 2.27 -18.53 -23.34
C GLY A 33 1.47 -19.71 -22.81
N THR A 34 2.17 -20.82 -22.50
CA THR A 34 1.62 -21.95 -21.74
C THR A 34 1.17 -21.50 -20.36
N ASP A 35 0.26 -22.23 -19.70
CA ASP A 35 -0.20 -21.90 -18.34
C ASP A 35 0.96 -21.73 -17.34
N ASP A 36 2.04 -22.48 -17.51
CA ASP A 36 3.26 -22.36 -16.71
C ASP A 36 3.94 -20.99 -16.87
N ALA A 37 3.99 -20.44 -18.10
CA ALA A 37 4.58 -19.12 -18.33
C ALA A 37 3.74 -18.01 -17.67
N ARG A 38 2.42 -18.14 -17.65
CA ARG A 38 1.52 -17.22 -16.94
C ARG A 38 1.71 -17.29 -15.43
N LEU A 39 1.82 -18.49 -14.86
CA LEU A 39 2.07 -18.69 -13.44
C LEU A 39 3.43 -18.10 -13.01
N LEU A 40 4.47 -18.29 -13.82
CA LEU A 40 5.79 -17.71 -13.58
C LEU A 40 5.76 -16.19 -13.65
N HIS A 41 5.03 -15.62 -14.60
CA HIS A 41 4.87 -14.17 -14.70
C HIS A 41 4.14 -13.59 -13.49
N HIS A 42 3.02 -14.16 -13.08
CA HIS A 42 2.30 -13.74 -11.87
C HIS A 42 3.20 -13.78 -10.63
N ARG A 43 3.94 -14.86 -10.46
CA ARG A 43 4.86 -15.01 -9.33
C ARG A 43 5.97 -13.97 -9.33
N ALA A 44 6.52 -13.64 -10.51
CA ALA A 44 7.55 -12.60 -10.64
C ALA A 44 7.02 -11.20 -10.30
N VAL A 45 5.77 -10.89 -10.66
CA VAL A 45 5.09 -9.63 -10.32
C VAL A 45 4.83 -9.56 -8.81
N ASP A 46 4.34 -10.64 -8.21
CA ASP A 46 4.12 -10.72 -6.77
C ASP A 46 5.42 -10.51 -5.98
N ASP A 47 6.52 -11.14 -6.43
CA ASP A 47 7.84 -10.99 -5.82
C ASP A 47 8.40 -9.56 -5.96
N ALA A 48 8.13 -8.88 -7.09
CA ALA A 48 8.52 -7.48 -7.30
C ALA A 48 7.77 -6.55 -6.34
N HIS A 49 6.45 -6.68 -6.25
CA HIS A 49 5.63 -5.88 -5.33
C HIS A 49 5.99 -6.12 -3.87
N LEU A 50 6.30 -7.36 -3.50
CA LEU A 50 6.76 -7.68 -2.15
C LEU A 50 8.11 -7.01 -1.84
N ARG A 51 9.04 -6.97 -2.79
CA ARG A 51 10.31 -6.24 -2.63
C ARG A 51 10.10 -4.75 -2.43
N LEU A 52 9.20 -4.12 -3.19
CA LEU A 52 8.84 -2.71 -3.00
C LEU A 52 8.25 -2.44 -1.61
N ALA A 53 7.35 -3.32 -1.15
CA ALA A 53 6.79 -3.23 0.19
C ALA A 53 7.87 -3.39 1.28
N HIS A 54 8.86 -4.27 1.08
CA HIS A 54 10.00 -4.42 1.99
C HIS A 54 10.93 -3.22 1.97
N ALA A 55 11.26 -2.68 0.80
CA ALA A 55 12.10 -1.48 0.68
C ALA A 55 11.47 -0.28 1.42
N ALA A 56 10.14 -0.19 1.41
CA ALA A 56 9.42 0.85 2.14
C ALA A 56 9.51 0.72 3.67
N LEU A 57 9.78 -0.48 4.22
CA LEU A 57 9.82 -0.69 5.67
C LEU A 57 10.92 0.11 6.36
N ASP A 58 12.09 0.22 5.76
CA ASP A 58 13.21 0.98 6.34
C ASP A 58 12.84 2.46 6.47
N GLU A 59 12.19 3.03 5.47
CA GLU A 59 11.72 4.42 5.50
C GLU A 59 10.58 4.60 6.51
N ILE A 60 9.64 3.66 6.57
CA ILE A 60 8.58 3.65 7.59
C ILE A 60 9.18 3.68 8.99
N GLU A 61 10.17 2.81 9.27
CA GLU A 61 10.83 2.77 10.55
C GLU A 61 11.64 4.04 10.85
N ALA A 62 12.32 4.61 9.86
CA ALA A 62 13.02 5.87 10.00
C ALA A 62 12.07 7.00 10.40
N ARG A 63 10.90 7.10 9.75
CA ARG A 63 9.87 8.11 10.08
C ARG A 63 9.24 7.88 11.45
N LEU A 64 9.05 6.63 11.87
CA LEU A 64 8.54 6.33 13.21
C LEU A 64 9.52 6.67 14.31
N ARG A 65 10.84 6.54 14.07
CA ARG A 65 11.91 6.89 15.02
C ARG A 65 12.21 8.39 15.04
N ALA A 66 11.88 9.12 13.96
CA ALA A 66 12.17 10.55 13.86
C ALA A 66 11.47 11.33 14.99
N PRO A 67 12.15 12.26 15.67
CA PRO A 67 11.52 13.15 16.64
C PRO A 67 10.48 14.04 15.93
N PRO A 68 9.41 14.44 16.63
CA PRO A 68 8.27 15.16 16.03
C PRO A 68 8.63 16.47 15.32
N ALA A 69 9.81 17.05 15.59
CA ALA A 69 10.25 18.31 14.98
C ALA A 69 10.80 18.17 13.55
N THR A 70 11.19 16.96 13.10
CA THR A 70 11.75 16.70 11.77
C THR A 70 10.70 16.23 10.76
N ALA A 71 9.51 15.85 11.23
CA ALA A 71 8.40 15.45 10.37
C ALA A 71 7.73 16.63 9.62
N SER A 72 8.10 17.89 9.92
CA SER A 72 7.41 19.06 9.36
C SER A 72 8.01 19.61 8.06
N ALA A 73 9.08 19.00 7.52
CA ALA A 73 9.78 19.55 6.35
C ALA A 73 9.32 18.97 4.99
N ALA A 74 8.46 17.97 4.97
CA ALA A 74 7.95 17.38 3.72
C ALA A 74 6.42 17.25 3.78
N GLY A 75 5.70 18.40 3.66
CA GLY A 75 4.29 18.35 3.29
C GLY A 75 3.26 18.20 4.40
N ALA A 76 3.61 18.35 5.68
CA ALA A 76 2.63 18.41 6.75
C ALA A 76 2.17 19.86 6.95
N ALA A 77 1.16 20.32 6.19
CA ALA A 77 0.38 21.48 6.55
C ALA A 77 -0.32 21.25 7.89
N ALA A 78 0.14 21.96 8.92
CA ALA A 78 -0.58 22.40 10.10
C ALA A 78 -1.76 21.54 10.60
N SER A 79 -1.50 20.64 11.53
CA SER A 79 -2.45 20.42 12.61
C SER A 79 -1.66 20.24 13.91
N GLY A 80 -1.99 21.13 14.88
CA GLY A 80 -1.29 21.24 16.14
C GLY A 80 -1.32 19.93 16.94
N GLY A 81 -0.25 19.67 17.67
CA GLY A 81 -0.04 18.79 18.83
C GLY A 81 -0.96 17.61 19.14
N GLY A 82 -1.64 17.04 18.14
CA GLY A 82 -2.44 15.82 18.26
C GLY A 82 -1.58 14.56 18.10
N PRO A 83 -2.17 13.36 18.32
CA PRO A 83 -1.50 12.10 18.07
C PRO A 83 -0.95 12.09 16.65
N LYS A 84 0.31 11.62 16.48
CA LYS A 84 0.98 11.54 15.17
C LYS A 84 -0.01 11.02 14.13
N ASP A 85 -0.16 11.75 13.01
CA ASP A 85 -1.00 11.29 11.91
C ASP A 85 -0.50 9.88 11.52
N PRO A 86 -1.36 8.87 11.60
CA PRO A 86 -0.98 7.50 11.24
C PRO A 86 -0.64 7.35 9.76
N TYR A 87 -1.06 8.29 8.91
CA TYR A 87 -0.72 8.34 7.51
C TYR A 87 0.68 8.92 7.30
N LEU A 88 1.59 8.13 6.76
CA LEU A 88 2.98 8.53 6.53
C LEU A 88 3.19 9.18 5.15
N GLY A 89 2.18 9.13 4.28
CA GLY A 89 2.33 9.61 2.91
C GLY A 89 3.17 8.69 2.03
N GLU A 90 3.80 9.27 1.02
CA GLU A 90 4.74 8.58 0.15
C GLU A 90 6.00 8.20 0.93
N VAL A 91 6.37 6.93 0.93
CA VAL A 91 7.53 6.39 1.64
C VAL A 91 8.61 5.86 0.71
N HIS A 92 8.24 5.48 -0.50
CA HIS A 92 9.19 4.98 -1.50
C HIS A 92 8.65 5.24 -2.90
N ARG A 93 9.56 5.48 -3.85
CA ARG A 93 9.23 5.62 -5.28
C ARG A 93 10.25 4.86 -6.10
N ASP A 94 9.75 4.11 -7.07
CA ASP A 94 10.54 3.40 -8.07
C ASP A 94 9.95 3.67 -9.46
N GLU A 95 10.64 3.27 -10.52
CA GLU A 95 10.17 3.40 -11.90
C GLU A 95 8.78 2.78 -12.05
N GLY A 96 7.78 3.61 -12.31
CA GLY A 96 6.39 3.20 -12.51
C GLY A 96 5.58 2.86 -11.25
N HIS A 97 6.14 2.98 -10.03
CA HIS A 97 5.42 2.72 -8.79
C HIS A 97 5.71 3.74 -7.70
N VAL A 98 4.67 4.07 -6.94
CA VAL A 98 4.79 4.89 -5.73
C VAL A 98 4.21 4.12 -4.55
N VAL A 99 4.95 4.06 -3.46
CA VAL A 99 4.57 3.33 -2.26
C VAL A 99 4.12 4.31 -1.18
N TYR A 100 2.91 4.09 -0.69
CA TYR A 100 2.32 4.84 0.42
C TYR A 100 2.20 3.96 1.65
N ALA A 101 2.32 4.56 2.82
CA ALA A 101 2.23 3.83 4.07
C ALA A 101 1.31 4.50 5.10
N HIS A 102 0.77 3.66 5.95
CA HIS A 102 -0.03 4.03 7.11
C HIS A 102 0.26 3.07 8.26
N VAL A 103 0.30 3.56 9.49
CA VAL A 103 0.56 2.75 10.68
C VAL A 103 -0.67 2.71 11.56
N GLY A 104 -1.23 1.52 11.75
CA GLY A 104 -2.41 1.31 12.58
C GLY A 104 -2.12 1.39 14.09
N ALA A 105 -3.17 1.43 14.88
CA ALA A 105 -3.11 1.50 16.35
C ALA A 105 -2.35 0.31 16.98
N THR A 106 -2.38 -0.85 16.33
CA THR A 106 -1.64 -2.06 16.76
C THR A 106 -0.19 -2.07 16.28
N ALA A 107 0.33 -0.94 15.78
CA ALA A 107 1.61 -0.84 15.09
C ALA A 107 1.74 -1.74 13.84
N ALA A 108 0.64 -2.29 13.34
CA ALA A 108 0.60 -2.93 12.03
C ALA A 108 0.84 -1.88 10.94
N ARG A 109 1.62 -2.23 9.94
CA ARG A 109 1.97 -1.37 8.82
C ARG A 109 1.13 -1.74 7.62
N PHE A 110 0.43 -0.77 7.09
CA PHE A 110 -0.34 -0.89 5.85
C PHE A 110 0.44 -0.23 4.74
N VAL A 111 0.63 -0.94 3.64
CA VAL A 111 1.40 -0.47 2.49
C VAL A 111 0.55 -0.62 1.24
N LEU A 112 0.43 0.47 0.47
CA LEU A 112 -0.21 0.48 -0.83
C LEU A 112 0.83 0.84 -1.89
N VAL A 113 1.00 -0.03 -2.88
CA VAL A 113 1.84 0.21 -4.05
C VAL A 113 0.92 0.64 -5.18
N MET A 114 1.08 1.87 -5.64
CA MET A 114 0.31 2.44 -6.73
C MET A 114 1.14 2.45 -8.00
N ALA A 115 0.62 1.91 -9.09
CA ALA A 115 1.23 2.06 -10.40
C ALA A 115 0.99 3.48 -10.91
N THR A 116 2.06 4.15 -11.34
CA THR A 116 1.98 5.38 -12.12
C THR A 116 2.00 4.98 -13.58
N GLU A 117 0.93 5.26 -14.31
CA GLU A 117 1.00 5.27 -15.76
C GLU A 117 1.89 6.46 -16.14
N GLU A 118 2.82 6.29 -17.07
CA GLU A 118 3.63 7.38 -17.61
C GLU A 118 2.67 8.33 -18.33
N GLU A 119 2.07 9.26 -17.59
CA GLU A 119 1.45 10.43 -18.18
C GLU A 119 2.57 11.41 -18.46
N GLU A 120 2.78 11.68 -19.75
CA GLU A 120 3.66 12.73 -20.27
C GLU A 120 3.44 14.02 -19.46
N ASP A 121 4.55 14.64 -19.08
CA ASP A 121 4.72 15.89 -18.34
C ASP A 121 3.60 16.93 -18.60
N ASP A 122 2.56 16.92 -17.76
CA ASP A 122 1.74 18.11 -17.55
C ASP A 122 2.09 18.72 -16.18
N ASP A 123 3.13 19.56 -16.20
CA ASP A 123 3.73 20.27 -15.06
C ASP A 123 2.78 21.30 -14.39
N ASP A 124 1.50 21.36 -14.71
CA ASP A 124 0.62 22.45 -14.30
C ASP A 124 -0.57 22.09 -13.38
N ALA A 125 -0.66 20.86 -12.84
CA ALA A 125 -1.80 20.44 -11.99
C ALA A 125 -1.49 20.35 -10.48
N SER A 126 -0.58 21.16 -9.95
CA SER A 126 -0.03 20.97 -8.60
C SER A 126 -0.90 21.45 -7.42
N GLY A 127 -2.09 22.02 -7.64
CA GLY A 127 -2.88 22.61 -6.56
C GLY A 127 -4.13 21.85 -6.15
N ALA A 128 -4.96 21.42 -7.09
CA ALA A 128 -6.28 20.85 -6.80
C ALA A 128 -6.30 19.32 -6.88
N ALA A 129 -5.52 18.71 -7.79
CA ALA A 129 -5.46 17.28 -7.97
C ALA A 129 -4.75 16.54 -6.81
N GLY A 130 -3.79 17.19 -6.14
CA GLY A 130 -3.07 16.63 -5.01
C GLY A 130 -3.98 16.36 -3.79
N GLY A 131 -4.91 17.24 -3.50
CA GLY A 131 -5.85 17.09 -2.39
C GLY A 131 -6.80 15.91 -2.58
N THR A 132 -7.36 15.75 -3.77
CA THR A 132 -8.27 14.65 -4.12
C THR A 132 -7.56 13.29 -4.05
N ARG A 133 -6.31 13.22 -4.51
CA ARG A 133 -5.50 12.01 -4.49
C ARG A 133 -5.18 11.57 -3.06
N GLU A 134 -4.75 12.49 -2.22
CA GLU A 134 -4.44 12.19 -0.81
C GLU A 134 -5.69 11.77 -0.05
N GLU A 135 -6.83 12.39 -0.30
CA GLU A 135 -8.11 12.00 0.32
C GLU A 135 -8.51 10.58 -0.09
N THR A 136 -8.37 10.24 -1.37
CA THR A 136 -8.61 8.87 -1.87
C THR A 136 -7.70 7.86 -1.17
N LEU A 137 -6.39 8.12 -1.07
CA LEU A 137 -5.44 7.25 -0.39
C LEU A 137 -5.78 7.08 1.09
N ARG A 138 -6.13 8.17 1.79
CA ARG A 138 -6.57 8.11 3.20
C ARG A 138 -7.86 7.28 3.34
N GLY A 139 -8.78 7.39 2.39
CA GLY A 139 -9.99 6.55 2.31
C GLY A 139 -9.67 5.08 2.16
N MET A 140 -8.74 4.73 1.26
CA MET A 140 -8.28 3.35 1.05
C MET A 140 -7.60 2.78 2.31
N PHE A 141 -6.74 3.55 2.97
CA PHE A 141 -6.11 3.12 4.23
C PHE A 141 -7.11 2.93 5.35
N ARG A 142 -8.13 3.79 5.44
CA ARG A 142 -9.22 3.62 6.41
C ARG A 142 -9.96 2.31 6.17
N ALA A 143 -10.40 2.06 4.95
CA ALA A 143 -11.11 0.83 4.59
C ALA A 143 -10.25 -0.42 4.81
N LEU A 144 -8.94 -0.36 4.51
CA LEU A 144 -8.01 -1.46 4.78
C LEU A 144 -7.83 -1.69 6.28
N SER A 145 -7.73 -0.62 7.08
CA SER A 145 -7.61 -0.70 8.55
C SER A 145 -8.87 -1.26 9.20
N GLU A 146 -10.06 -0.89 8.72
CA GLU A 146 -11.34 -1.44 9.18
C GLU A 146 -11.43 -2.94 8.85
N ALA A 147 -11.08 -3.33 7.61
CA ALA A 147 -11.05 -4.73 7.22
C ALA A 147 -10.07 -5.55 8.08
N TYR A 148 -8.89 -4.97 8.38
CA TYR A 148 -7.89 -5.56 9.25
C TYR A 148 -8.41 -5.74 10.68
N ALA A 149 -9.04 -4.71 11.26
CA ALA A 149 -9.60 -4.77 12.60
C ALA A 149 -10.62 -5.91 12.73
N ASP A 150 -11.53 -6.05 11.74
CA ASP A 150 -12.50 -7.14 11.71
C ASP A 150 -11.80 -8.52 11.64
N ALA A 151 -10.74 -8.64 10.82
CA ALA A 151 -10.04 -9.92 10.64
C ALA A 151 -9.25 -10.35 11.88
N VAL A 152 -8.63 -9.41 12.60
CA VAL A 152 -7.83 -9.71 13.81
C VAL A 152 -8.69 -9.79 15.08
N SER A 153 -9.95 -9.33 15.02
CA SER A 153 -10.92 -9.49 16.11
C SER A 153 -11.46 -10.91 16.22
N ASP A 154 -11.17 -11.78 15.24
CA ASP A 154 -11.48 -13.20 15.33
C ASP A 154 -10.70 -13.82 16.52
N PRO A 155 -11.39 -14.44 17.50
CA PRO A 155 -10.76 -15.04 18.66
C PRO A 155 -9.77 -16.17 18.33
N PHE A 156 -9.84 -16.71 17.12
CA PHE A 156 -8.93 -17.74 16.63
C PHE A 156 -7.76 -17.19 15.83
N HIS A 157 -7.71 -15.87 15.61
CA HIS A 157 -6.58 -15.25 14.94
C HIS A 157 -5.35 -15.18 15.84
N ALA A 158 -4.24 -15.82 15.40
CA ALA A 158 -2.98 -15.70 16.11
C ALA A 158 -2.38 -14.31 15.94
N PRO A 159 -2.04 -13.56 17.02
CA PRO A 159 -1.45 -12.23 16.93
C PRO A 159 -0.21 -12.21 16.02
N GLY A 160 -0.20 -11.31 15.03
CA GLY A 160 0.88 -11.23 14.03
C GLY A 160 0.91 -12.36 13.01
N GLY A 161 -0.02 -13.32 13.07
CA GLY A 161 -0.14 -14.40 12.12
C GLY A 161 -0.73 -13.96 10.78
N LYS A 162 -0.65 -14.84 9.78
CA LYS A 162 -1.25 -14.62 8.46
C LYS A 162 -2.76 -14.45 8.55
N ILE A 163 -3.29 -13.46 7.83
CA ILE A 163 -4.73 -13.25 7.69
C ILE A 163 -5.24 -14.16 6.57
N ALA A 164 -5.91 -15.24 6.95
CA ALA A 164 -6.47 -16.24 6.02
C ALA A 164 -7.96 -16.01 5.71
N SER A 165 -8.53 -14.87 6.14
CA SER A 165 -9.95 -14.56 5.97
C SER A 165 -10.28 -14.23 4.51
N GLU A 166 -11.18 -14.99 3.90
CA GLU A 166 -11.71 -14.67 2.55
C GLU A 166 -12.49 -13.36 2.52
N ALA A 167 -13.15 -13.01 3.63
CA ALA A 167 -13.87 -11.74 3.75
C ALA A 167 -12.89 -10.57 3.69
N PHE A 168 -11.73 -10.68 4.35
CA PHE A 168 -10.65 -9.72 4.28
C PHE A 168 -10.11 -9.61 2.84
N ALA A 169 -9.76 -10.74 2.23
CA ALA A 169 -9.24 -10.77 0.85
C ALA A 169 -10.21 -10.14 -0.17
N ARG A 170 -11.51 -10.34 -0.01
CA ARG A 170 -12.53 -9.70 -0.86
C ARG A 170 -12.58 -8.18 -0.67
N ARG A 171 -12.48 -7.69 0.56
CA ARG A 171 -12.44 -6.24 0.84
C ARG A 171 -11.18 -5.60 0.25
N VAL A 172 -10.03 -6.25 0.39
CA VAL A 172 -8.77 -5.77 -0.22
C VAL A 172 -8.86 -5.72 -1.74
N ARG A 173 -9.51 -6.71 -2.37
CA ARG A 173 -9.74 -6.69 -3.81
C ARG A 173 -10.67 -5.56 -4.23
N ALA A 174 -11.74 -5.30 -3.48
CA ALA A 174 -12.65 -4.20 -3.75
C ALA A 174 -11.97 -2.83 -3.70
N LEU A 175 -10.87 -2.66 -2.93
CA LEU A 175 -10.07 -1.44 -2.95
C LEU A 175 -9.35 -1.24 -4.29
N ALA A 176 -8.92 -2.33 -4.93
CA ALA A 176 -8.27 -2.25 -6.23
C ALA A 176 -9.27 -1.91 -7.36
N ASP A 177 -10.51 -2.35 -7.22
CA ASP A 177 -11.57 -2.06 -8.19
C ASP A 177 -12.07 -0.60 -8.08
N ALA A 178 -11.83 0.06 -6.94
CA ALA A 178 -12.23 1.43 -6.65
C ALA A 178 -11.12 2.47 -6.87
N ALA A 179 -9.87 2.03 -7.13
CA ALA A 179 -8.69 2.87 -7.28
C ALA A 179 -8.45 3.31 -8.74
#